data_f847330bbe97da27ea4c4a8b329af989
#
_entry.id   f847330bbe97da27ea4c4a8b329af989
#
_cell.length_a   1.000
_cell.length_b   1.000
_cell.length_c   1.000
_cell.angle_alpha   90.00
_cell.angle_beta   90.00
_cell.angle_gamma   90.00
#
_symmetry.space_group_name_H-M   'P 1'
#
loop_
_entity.id
_entity.type
_entity.pdbx_description
1 polymer ?
#
loop_
_entity_poly.entity_id
_entity_poly.type
_entity_poly.pdbx_seq_one_letter_code
_entity_poly.pdbx_strand_id
1 'polypeptide(L)'
;LPEQKTLLSQCITLTKEDCIEREDFLARLTGMGYERVDQVERCGHFSVRGDIIDIFPINKEHPLRIEFFDDEIDGMRWFNEDTQRSIRMADKAIIFPISYEGKETAILSDYLKDGLLILDEPHRGEEQLKSYFREEKENALRAVSWKELVASGNKKRELIFSLINRSLQGISCHQSETWPGQTMTNYQRQIPLFITELQNLLSH
;
A
#
# COMPACT_ATOMS: atom_id res chain seq x y z
N LEU A 1 1.92 10.82 -6.37
CA LEU A 1 2.71 9.59 -6.41
C LEU A 1 3.75 9.65 -7.53
N PRO A 2 4.89 8.96 -7.43
CA PRO A 2 5.83 8.82 -8.54
C PRO A 2 5.20 8.05 -9.70
N GLU A 3 5.75 8.18 -10.89
CA GLU A 3 5.38 7.28 -11.98
C GLU A 3 5.83 5.85 -11.67
N GLN A 4 5.02 4.85 -12.00
CA GLN A 4 5.31 3.45 -11.73
C GLN A 4 6.68 3.00 -12.25
N LYS A 5 7.07 3.46 -13.45
CA LYS A 5 8.38 3.14 -14.02
C LYS A 5 9.52 3.72 -13.20
N THR A 6 9.37 4.96 -12.73
CA THR A 6 10.37 5.64 -11.90
C THR A 6 10.52 4.93 -10.56
N LEU A 7 9.40 4.56 -9.92
CA LEU A 7 9.44 3.80 -8.67
C LEU A 7 10.14 2.45 -8.85
N LEU A 8 9.77 1.70 -9.88
CA LEU A 8 10.35 0.39 -10.14
C LEU A 8 11.84 0.45 -10.50
N SER A 9 12.30 1.53 -11.16
CA SER A 9 13.73 1.71 -11.48
C SER A 9 14.58 1.99 -10.24
N GLN A 10 13.98 2.47 -9.14
CA GLN A 10 14.66 2.72 -7.87
C GLN A 10 14.59 1.51 -6.92
N CYS A 11 13.81 0.49 -7.25
CA CYS A 11 13.79 -0.76 -6.48
C CYS A 11 15.08 -1.56 -6.69
N ILE A 12 15.48 -2.29 -5.66
CA ILE A 12 16.52 -3.31 -5.78
C ILE A 12 15.83 -4.66 -5.92
N THR A 13 16.11 -5.36 -7.00
CA THR A 13 15.71 -6.76 -7.16
C THR A 13 16.91 -7.62 -6.82
N LEU A 14 16.70 -8.58 -5.95
CA LEU A 14 17.71 -9.55 -5.51
C LEU A 14 17.26 -10.94 -5.92
N THR A 15 18.17 -11.71 -6.47
CA THR A 15 18.01 -13.15 -6.73
C THR A 15 19.20 -13.90 -6.15
N LYS A 16 19.01 -15.16 -5.83
CA LYS A 16 20.12 -16.04 -5.45
C LYS A 16 21.12 -16.09 -6.60
N GLU A 17 22.41 -16.11 -6.30
CA GLU A 17 23.52 -16.09 -7.24
C GLU A 17 23.74 -14.72 -7.94
N ASP A 18 23.01 -13.67 -7.57
CA ASP A 18 23.36 -12.31 -8.00
C ASP A 18 24.72 -11.92 -7.42
N CYS A 19 25.56 -11.33 -8.28
CA CYS A 19 26.83 -10.75 -7.86
C CYS A 19 26.65 -9.24 -7.67
N ILE A 20 26.76 -8.78 -6.44
CA ILE A 20 26.49 -7.38 -6.07
C ILE A 20 27.62 -6.93 -5.15
N GLU A 21 28.37 -5.91 -5.58
CA GLU A 21 29.36 -5.30 -4.70
C GLU A 21 28.70 -4.81 -3.42
N ARG A 22 29.22 -5.29 -2.32
CA ARG A 22 28.58 -5.10 -1.01
C ARG A 22 28.51 -3.65 -0.57
N GLU A 23 29.57 -2.86 -0.80
CA GLU A 23 29.60 -1.45 -0.44
C GLU A 23 28.59 -0.65 -1.26
N ASP A 24 28.49 -0.92 -2.55
CA ASP A 24 27.47 -0.31 -3.43
C ASP A 24 26.06 -0.67 -2.98
N PHE A 25 25.83 -1.91 -2.58
CA PHE A 25 24.54 -2.34 -2.07
C PHE A 25 24.13 -1.58 -0.80
N LEU A 26 25.06 -1.43 0.16
CA LEU A 26 24.83 -0.68 1.40
C LEU A 26 24.62 0.81 1.13
N ALA A 27 25.37 1.40 0.21
CA ALA A 27 25.20 2.77 -0.21
C ALA A 27 23.82 2.99 -0.84
N ARG A 28 23.37 2.07 -1.70
CA ARG A 28 22.02 2.11 -2.28
C ARG A 28 20.93 2.00 -1.23
N LEU A 29 21.03 1.11 -0.25
CA LEU A 29 20.05 1.00 0.84
C LEU A 29 19.94 2.31 1.62
N THR A 30 21.08 2.92 1.94
CA THR A 30 21.12 4.23 2.62
C THR A 30 20.47 5.32 1.74
N GLY A 31 20.79 5.36 0.44
CA GLY A 31 20.19 6.28 -0.53
C GLY A 31 18.69 6.09 -0.70
N MET A 32 18.19 4.87 -0.53
CA MET A 32 16.77 4.53 -0.53
C MET A 32 16.04 4.92 0.77
N GLY A 33 16.76 5.47 1.76
CA GLY A 33 16.21 5.93 3.04
C GLY A 33 16.19 4.87 4.14
N TYR A 34 16.83 3.70 3.94
CA TYR A 34 16.94 2.70 5.00
C TYR A 34 17.95 3.14 6.06
N GLU A 35 17.61 2.92 7.32
CA GLU A 35 18.43 3.27 8.48
C GLU A 35 19.31 2.09 8.89
N ARG A 36 20.61 2.33 9.03
CA ARG A 36 21.54 1.31 9.52
C ARG A 36 21.46 1.22 11.03
N VAL A 37 21.22 0.01 11.53
CA VAL A 37 21.08 -0.31 12.97
C VAL A 37 21.89 -1.55 13.32
N ASP A 38 22.08 -1.80 14.61
CA ASP A 38 22.76 -3.02 15.08
C ASP A 38 21.90 -4.27 14.88
N GLN A 39 20.58 -4.13 15.04
CA GLN A 39 19.59 -5.21 14.83
C GLN A 39 18.32 -4.64 14.22
N VAL A 40 17.77 -5.31 13.21
CA VAL A 40 16.52 -4.90 12.56
C VAL A 40 15.33 -5.22 13.45
N GLU A 41 14.48 -4.22 13.72
CA GLU A 41 13.31 -4.34 14.60
C GLU A 41 12.02 -3.88 13.91
N ARG A 42 12.13 -3.04 12.89
CA ARG A 42 10.98 -2.47 12.18
C ARG A 42 11.29 -2.26 10.70
N CYS A 43 10.23 -2.09 9.91
CA CYS A 43 10.35 -1.72 8.51
C CYS A 43 11.24 -0.48 8.33
N GLY A 44 12.11 -0.52 7.32
CA GLY A 44 13.03 0.55 7.01
C GLY A 44 14.40 0.42 7.68
N HIS A 45 14.62 -0.58 8.53
CA HIS A 45 15.93 -0.88 9.11
C HIS A 45 16.75 -1.83 8.25
N PHE A 46 18.06 -1.70 8.29
CA PHE A 46 19.00 -2.73 7.86
C PHE A 46 20.18 -2.86 8.83
N SER A 47 20.76 -4.04 8.94
CA SER A 47 21.93 -4.31 9.75
C SER A 47 22.95 -5.14 8.99
N VAL A 48 24.22 -5.02 9.39
CA VAL A 48 25.35 -5.69 8.75
C VAL A 48 26.17 -6.41 9.81
N ARG A 49 26.32 -7.72 9.66
CA ARG A 49 27.10 -8.56 10.59
C ARG A 49 27.95 -9.57 9.81
N GLY A 50 29.24 -9.27 9.65
CA GLY A 50 30.11 -10.10 8.81
C GLY A 50 29.54 -10.17 7.39
N ASP A 51 29.34 -11.35 6.85
CA ASP A 51 28.81 -11.57 5.50
C ASP A 51 27.27 -11.64 5.45
N ILE A 52 26.60 -11.22 6.52
CA ILE A 52 25.15 -11.22 6.64
C ILE A 52 24.64 -9.78 6.61
N ILE A 53 23.65 -9.53 5.76
CA ILE A 53 22.87 -8.29 5.73
C ILE A 53 21.42 -8.63 6.00
N ASP A 54 20.87 -8.05 7.06
CA ASP A 54 19.45 -8.12 7.40
C ASP A 54 18.78 -6.83 6.95
N ILE A 55 17.65 -6.94 6.27
CA ILE A 55 16.86 -5.79 5.80
C ILE A 55 15.40 -6.02 6.16
N PHE A 56 14.72 -5.01 6.70
CA PHE A 56 13.28 -5.06 6.89
C PHE A 56 12.58 -4.18 5.84
N PRO A 57 12.16 -4.77 4.69
CA PRO A 57 11.54 -4.01 3.62
C PRO A 57 10.19 -3.43 4.05
N ILE A 58 9.86 -2.21 3.59
CA ILE A 58 8.62 -1.51 3.95
C ILE A 58 7.34 -2.21 3.48
N ASN A 59 7.44 -3.11 2.51
CA ASN A 59 6.32 -3.83 1.90
C ASN A 59 6.23 -5.29 2.34
N LYS A 60 6.90 -5.66 3.43
CA LYS A 60 6.94 -7.05 3.94
C LYS A 60 6.62 -7.07 5.43
N GLU A 61 6.04 -8.18 5.87
CA GLU A 61 5.72 -8.43 7.27
C GLU A 61 6.93 -8.89 8.09
N HIS A 62 7.95 -9.41 7.42
CA HIS A 62 9.15 -9.96 8.06
C HIS A 62 10.42 -9.45 7.38
N PRO A 63 11.52 -9.34 8.12
CA PRO A 63 12.82 -8.99 7.55
C PRO A 63 13.42 -10.13 6.71
N LEU A 64 14.24 -9.72 5.75
CA LEU A 64 15.02 -10.58 4.87
C LEU A 64 16.46 -10.64 5.37
N ARG A 65 17.00 -11.82 5.55
CA ARG A 65 18.41 -12.09 5.78
C ARG A 65 19.06 -12.53 4.46
N ILE A 66 20.14 -11.88 4.10
CA ILE A 66 20.92 -12.14 2.90
C ILE A 66 22.29 -12.60 3.37
N GLU A 67 22.74 -13.75 2.91
CA GLU A 67 24.06 -14.31 3.17
C GLU A 67 24.91 -14.14 1.93
N PHE A 68 26.08 -13.52 2.08
CA PHE A 68 27.03 -13.29 1.01
C PHE A 68 28.21 -14.25 1.13
N PHE A 69 28.71 -14.67 -0.02
CA PHE A 69 30.02 -15.26 -0.17
C PHE A 69 30.82 -14.33 -1.09
N ASP A 70 31.75 -13.54 -0.55
CA ASP A 70 32.31 -12.36 -1.19
C ASP A 70 31.21 -11.41 -1.69
N ASP A 71 31.08 -11.20 -3.00
CA ASP A 71 30.06 -10.36 -3.63
C ASP A 71 28.86 -11.15 -4.18
N GLU A 72 28.84 -12.46 -3.99
CA GLU A 72 27.77 -13.33 -4.47
C GLU A 72 26.72 -13.58 -3.36
N ILE A 73 25.45 -13.53 -3.70
CA ILE A 73 24.37 -13.92 -2.79
C ILE A 73 24.27 -15.44 -2.72
N ASP A 74 24.82 -16.04 -1.68
CA ASP A 74 24.77 -17.49 -1.42
C ASP A 74 23.37 -17.95 -1.01
N GLY A 75 22.65 -17.13 -0.23
CA GLY A 75 21.32 -17.45 0.19
C GLY A 75 20.52 -16.27 0.73
N MET A 76 19.19 -16.40 0.63
CA MET A 76 18.26 -15.44 1.22
C MET A 76 17.16 -16.18 1.98
N ARG A 77 16.73 -15.61 3.11
CA ARG A 77 15.61 -16.14 3.89
C ARG A 77 14.84 -15.05 4.64
N TRP A 78 13.54 -15.22 4.72
CA TRP A 78 12.70 -14.44 5.61
C TRP A 78 12.83 -15.00 7.03
N PHE A 79 12.93 -14.12 8.02
CA PHE A 79 13.06 -14.53 9.42
C PHE A 79 12.16 -13.68 10.32
N ASN A 80 11.89 -14.18 11.51
CA ASN A 80 11.13 -13.46 12.52
C ASN A 80 12.07 -12.56 13.32
N GLU A 81 11.74 -11.28 13.42
CA GLU A 81 12.56 -10.23 14.04
C GLU A 81 12.78 -10.43 15.54
N ASP A 82 11.79 -10.96 16.25
CA ASP A 82 11.88 -11.20 17.71
C ASP A 82 12.70 -12.44 18.03
N THR A 83 12.41 -13.54 17.35
CA THR A 83 13.03 -14.85 17.64
C THR A 83 14.30 -15.12 16.84
N GLN A 84 14.58 -14.33 15.82
CA GLN A 84 15.68 -14.49 14.86
C GLN A 84 15.67 -15.83 14.10
N ARG A 85 14.55 -16.55 14.14
CA ARG A 85 14.41 -17.86 13.46
C ARG A 85 13.95 -17.67 12.02
N SER A 86 14.52 -18.48 11.13
CA SER A 86 14.10 -18.56 9.74
C SER A 86 12.65 -19.03 9.64
N ILE A 87 11.88 -18.34 8.78
CA ILE A 87 10.49 -18.67 8.44
C ILE A 87 10.45 -19.47 7.15
N ARG A 88 11.13 -18.95 6.10
CA ARG A 88 11.18 -19.58 4.79
C ARG A 88 12.34 -19.05 3.97
N MET A 89 12.80 -19.85 3.01
CA MET A 89 13.78 -19.40 2.01
C MET A 89 13.14 -18.41 1.02
N ALA A 90 13.99 -17.59 0.41
CA ALA A 90 13.60 -16.64 -0.62
C ALA A 90 14.54 -16.79 -1.83
N ASP A 91 13.99 -17.15 -2.99
CA ASP A 91 14.77 -17.21 -4.23
C ASP A 91 14.88 -15.83 -4.88
N LYS A 92 13.90 -14.95 -4.58
CA LYS A 92 13.83 -13.59 -5.11
C LYS A 92 13.23 -12.63 -4.08
N ALA A 93 13.78 -11.43 -4.00
CA ALA A 93 13.23 -10.34 -3.20
C ALA A 93 13.26 -9.02 -3.98
N ILE A 94 12.29 -8.15 -3.69
CA ILE A 94 12.25 -6.78 -4.22
C ILE A 94 12.20 -5.83 -3.03
N ILE A 95 13.18 -4.96 -2.95
CA ILE A 95 13.31 -3.93 -1.92
C ILE A 95 12.85 -2.61 -2.50
N PHE A 96 11.80 -2.04 -1.92
CA PHE A 96 11.25 -0.74 -2.32
C PHE A 96 11.96 0.40 -1.56
N PRO A 97 12.15 1.57 -2.20
CA PRO A 97 12.68 2.73 -1.51
C PRO A 97 11.68 3.28 -0.49
N ILE A 98 12.19 3.77 0.65
CA ILE A 98 11.42 4.50 1.67
C ILE A 98 11.19 5.92 1.19
N SER A 99 12.25 6.55 0.68
CA SER A 99 12.22 7.83 0.00
C SER A 99 12.57 7.63 -1.47
N TYR A 100 11.87 8.32 -2.35
CA TYR A 100 12.15 8.25 -3.78
C TYR A 100 12.47 9.65 -4.32
N GLU A 101 13.37 9.68 -5.29
CA GLU A 101 13.65 10.89 -6.05
C GLU A 101 12.80 10.92 -7.32
N GLY A 102 12.14 12.03 -7.57
CA GLY A 102 11.34 12.23 -8.78
C GLY A 102 10.16 13.16 -8.58
N LYS A 103 9.52 13.50 -9.71
CA LYS A 103 8.29 14.30 -9.68
C LYS A 103 7.10 13.40 -9.34
N GLU A 104 6.25 13.87 -8.45
CA GLU A 104 4.97 13.24 -8.14
C GLU A 104 3.93 13.63 -9.21
N THR A 105 3.95 12.92 -10.33
CA THR A 105 3.08 13.22 -11.48
C THR A 105 1.96 12.21 -11.66
N ALA A 106 2.03 11.07 -10.97
CA ALA A 106 1.04 10.00 -11.05
C ALA A 106 0.02 10.07 -9.91
N ILE A 107 -1.16 9.58 -10.18
CA ILE A 107 -2.23 9.39 -9.19
C ILE A 107 -2.48 7.89 -8.98
N LEU A 108 -3.25 7.54 -7.95
CA LEU A 108 -3.49 6.14 -7.58
C LEU A 108 -4.08 5.31 -8.74
N SER A 109 -4.97 5.89 -9.54
CA SER A 109 -5.59 5.22 -10.69
C SER A 109 -4.60 4.86 -11.79
N ASP A 110 -3.46 5.55 -11.91
CA ASP A 110 -2.42 5.24 -12.90
C ASP A 110 -1.71 3.91 -12.60
N TYR A 111 -1.80 3.45 -11.35
CA TYR A 111 -1.28 2.15 -10.92
C TYR A 111 -2.26 1.00 -11.18
N LEU A 112 -3.54 1.30 -11.46
CA LEU A 112 -4.60 0.32 -11.68
C LEU A 112 -4.74 0.02 -13.18
N LYS A 113 -3.92 -0.89 -13.72
CA LYS A 113 -3.96 -1.22 -15.16
C LYS A 113 -5.21 -2.02 -15.56
N ASP A 114 -5.65 -2.98 -14.75
CA ASP A 114 -6.75 -3.92 -15.03
C ASP A 114 -7.65 -4.14 -13.80
N GLY A 115 -7.72 -3.14 -12.92
CA GLY A 115 -8.46 -3.19 -11.68
C GLY A 115 -9.92 -2.76 -11.80
N LEU A 116 -10.69 -3.02 -10.75
CA LEU A 116 -12.00 -2.47 -10.49
C LEU A 116 -11.85 -1.33 -9.48
N LEU A 117 -12.25 -0.14 -9.84
CA LEU A 117 -12.33 1.00 -8.91
C LEU A 117 -13.67 0.93 -8.18
N ILE A 118 -13.62 0.76 -6.88
CA ILE A 118 -14.83 0.78 -6.03
C ILE A 118 -14.85 2.11 -5.29
N LEU A 119 -15.92 2.89 -5.50
CA LEU A 119 -16.17 4.15 -4.82
C LEU A 119 -17.33 3.94 -3.84
N ASP A 120 -17.02 3.98 -2.56
CA ASP A 120 -18.00 3.92 -1.49
C ASP A 120 -18.31 5.33 -1.00
N GLU A 121 -19.61 5.71 -1.04
CA GLU A 121 -20.11 7.04 -0.67
C GLU A 121 -19.27 8.20 -1.24
N PRO A 122 -19.09 8.30 -2.57
CA PRO A 122 -18.16 9.24 -3.20
C PRO A 122 -18.48 10.71 -2.89
N HIS A 123 -19.72 11.09 -2.63
CA HIS A 123 -20.09 12.43 -2.18
C HIS A 123 -19.45 12.79 -0.84
N ARG A 124 -19.44 11.83 0.09
CA ARG A 124 -18.79 12.02 1.39
C ARG A 124 -17.28 12.19 1.24
N GLY A 125 -16.67 11.40 0.33
CA GLY A 125 -15.26 11.53 0.00
C GLY A 125 -14.91 12.90 -0.58
N GLU A 126 -15.73 13.41 -1.49
CA GLU A 126 -15.57 14.75 -2.08
C GLU A 126 -15.66 15.86 -1.03
N GLU A 127 -16.64 15.78 -0.11
CA GLU A 127 -16.80 16.76 0.98
C GLU A 127 -15.64 16.73 1.96
N GLN A 128 -15.15 15.53 2.32
CA GLN A 128 -13.97 15.37 3.17
C GLN A 128 -12.73 15.96 2.52
N LEU A 129 -12.52 15.73 1.23
CA LEU A 129 -11.39 16.29 0.50
C LEU A 129 -11.47 17.82 0.45
N LYS A 130 -12.64 18.39 0.20
CA LYS A 130 -12.85 19.85 0.25
C LYS A 130 -12.56 20.44 1.63
N SER A 131 -12.94 19.75 2.70
CA SER A 131 -12.64 20.15 4.08
C SER A 131 -11.13 20.12 4.35
N TYR A 132 -10.48 19.04 3.97
CA TYR A 132 -9.02 18.88 4.09
C TYR A 132 -8.26 20.02 3.39
N PHE A 133 -8.65 20.39 2.16
CA PHE A 133 -8.00 21.49 1.43
C PHE A 133 -8.22 22.87 2.06
N ARG A 134 -9.28 23.06 2.85
CA ARG A 134 -9.49 24.33 3.59
C ARG A 134 -8.57 24.44 4.80
N GLU A 135 -8.28 23.32 5.44
CA GLU A 135 -7.46 23.25 6.66
C GLU A 135 -5.97 23.22 6.33
N GLU A 136 -5.58 22.48 5.29
CA GLU A 136 -4.19 22.20 4.93
C GLU A 136 -3.80 22.89 3.62
N LYS A 137 -3.73 24.23 3.63
CA LYS A 137 -3.49 25.05 2.42
C LYS A 137 -2.15 24.74 1.71
N GLU A 138 -1.10 24.40 2.45
CA GLU A 138 0.20 24.05 1.85
C GLU A 138 0.18 22.71 1.16
N ASN A 139 -0.50 21.72 1.72
CA ASN A 139 -0.64 20.40 1.16
C ASN A 139 -1.64 20.35 0.00
N ALA A 140 -2.58 21.29 -0.06
CA ALA A 140 -3.55 21.42 -1.15
C ALA A 140 -2.89 21.65 -2.53
N LEU A 141 -1.70 22.27 -2.56
CA LEU A 141 -0.94 22.49 -3.79
C LEU A 141 -0.36 21.20 -4.41
N ARG A 142 -0.27 20.13 -3.63
CA ARG A 142 0.27 18.83 -4.06
C ARG A 142 -0.81 17.76 -4.24
N ALA A 143 -2.04 18.08 -3.91
CA ALA A 143 -3.12 17.11 -3.92
C ALA A 143 -3.94 17.22 -5.21
N VAL A 144 -4.38 16.08 -5.67
CA VAL A 144 -5.22 15.92 -6.86
C VAL A 144 -6.66 16.27 -6.50
N SER A 145 -7.35 17.04 -7.33
CA SER A 145 -8.76 17.33 -7.13
C SER A 145 -9.62 16.06 -7.26
N TRP A 146 -10.80 16.05 -6.61
CA TRP A 146 -11.76 14.94 -6.74
C TRP A 146 -12.06 14.61 -8.21
N LYS A 147 -12.26 15.63 -9.02
CA LYS A 147 -12.56 15.50 -10.45
C LYS A 147 -11.40 14.83 -11.22
N GLU A 148 -10.17 15.17 -10.90
CA GLU A 148 -8.98 14.54 -11.51
C GLU A 148 -8.82 13.10 -11.02
N LEU A 149 -9.03 12.83 -9.72
CA LEU A 149 -8.96 11.50 -9.15
C LEU A 149 -9.92 10.52 -9.87
N VAL A 150 -11.14 10.99 -10.14
CA VAL A 150 -12.19 10.17 -10.76
C VAL A 150 -12.08 10.17 -12.29
N ALA A 151 -11.65 11.27 -12.91
CA ALA A 151 -11.54 11.39 -14.38
C ALA A 151 -10.29 10.71 -14.94
N SER A 152 -9.25 10.58 -14.14
CA SER A 152 -7.98 10.00 -14.55
C SER A 152 -7.97 8.50 -14.31
N GLY A 153 -7.47 7.80 -15.26
CA GLY A 153 -7.29 6.37 -15.24
C GLY A 153 -7.72 5.76 -16.56
N ASN A 154 -7.03 4.73 -16.98
CA ASN A 154 -7.48 3.84 -18.04
C ASN A 154 -8.78 3.20 -17.56
N LYS A 155 -9.90 3.85 -17.85
CA LYS A 155 -11.26 3.51 -17.39
C LYS A 155 -11.59 2.07 -17.74
N LYS A 156 -11.51 1.19 -16.76
CA LYS A 156 -11.84 -0.19 -17.05
C LYS A 156 -13.12 -0.67 -16.42
N ARG A 157 -13.31 -0.47 -15.16
CA ARG A 157 -14.57 -0.80 -14.47
C ARG A 157 -14.68 0.05 -13.22
N GLU A 158 -15.83 0.65 -13.02
CA GLU A 158 -16.14 1.44 -11.83
C GLU A 158 -17.40 0.88 -11.20
N LEU A 159 -17.37 0.67 -9.90
CA LEU A 159 -18.52 0.28 -9.09
C LEU A 159 -18.70 1.34 -8.01
N ILE A 160 -19.92 1.87 -7.92
CA ILE A 160 -20.24 2.95 -7.01
C ILE A 160 -21.31 2.46 -6.04
N PHE A 161 -21.01 2.54 -4.76
CA PHE A 161 -21.98 2.34 -3.71
C PHE A 161 -22.40 3.69 -3.12
N SER A 162 -23.70 3.95 -3.02
CA SER A 162 -24.22 5.16 -2.42
C SER A 162 -25.56 4.91 -1.78
N LEU A 163 -25.77 5.38 -0.56
CA LEU A 163 -27.05 5.32 0.14
C LEU A 163 -28.09 6.25 -0.49
N ILE A 164 -27.65 7.31 -1.15
CA ILE A 164 -28.50 8.29 -1.78
C ILE A 164 -28.16 8.38 -3.27
N ASN A 165 -29.13 8.13 -4.11
CA ASN A 165 -28.96 8.28 -5.56
C ASN A 165 -28.83 9.77 -5.93
N ARG A 166 -27.62 10.26 -6.05
CA ARG A 166 -27.27 11.60 -6.51
C ARG A 166 -26.34 11.53 -7.70
N SER A 167 -26.50 12.45 -8.65
CA SER A 167 -25.55 12.59 -9.76
C SER A 167 -24.18 13.03 -9.25
N LEU A 168 -23.15 12.34 -9.65
CA LEU A 168 -21.76 12.63 -9.32
C LEU A 168 -21.10 13.44 -10.43
N GLN A 169 -20.48 14.57 -10.11
CA GLN A 169 -19.74 15.35 -11.10
C GLN A 169 -18.52 14.56 -11.61
N GLY A 170 -18.50 14.37 -12.93
CA GLY A 170 -17.37 13.68 -13.59
C GLY A 170 -17.51 12.17 -13.69
N ILE A 171 -18.56 11.56 -13.16
CA ILE A 171 -18.86 10.13 -13.29
C ILE A 171 -20.17 9.95 -14.07
N SER A 172 -20.13 9.18 -15.14
CA SER A 172 -21.33 8.73 -15.86
C SER A 172 -21.65 7.29 -15.45
N CYS A 173 -22.79 7.09 -14.80
CA CYS A 173 -23.28 5.76 -14.47
C CYS A 173 -24.05 5.19 -15.68
N HIS A 174 -23.63 4.04 -16.19
CA HIS A 174 -24.29 3.38 -17.33
C HIS A 174 -25.43 2.46 -16.89
N GLN A 175 -25.34 1.92 -15.70
CA GLN A 175 -26.35 1.05 -15.12
C GLN A 175 -26.42 1.30 -13.61
N SER A 176 -27.62 1.46 -13.07
CA SER A 176 -27.82 1.59 -11.62
C SER A 176 -28.86 0.59 -11.16
N GLU A 177 -28.59 -0.02 -10.02
CA GLU A 177 -29.51 -0.93 -9.35
C GLU A 177 -29.74 -0.44 -7.92
N THR A 178 -31.00 -0.47 -7.49
CA THR A 178 -31.37 -0.10 -6.12
C THR A 178 -31.61 -1.37 -5.33
N TRP A 179 -30.82 -1.56 -4.29
CA TRP A 179 -31.01 -2.69 -3.39
C TRP A 179 -31.84 -2.23 -2.19
N PRO A 180 -32.91 -2.94 -1.86
CA PRO A 180 -33.69 -2.65 -0.66
C PRO A 180 -32.81 -3.00 0.56
N GLY A 181 -32.23 -1.99 1.16
CA GLY A 181 -31.44 -2.11 2.37
C GLY A 181 -32.11 -1.38 3.52
N GLN A 182 -32.06 -1.94 4.72
CA GLN A 182 -32.40 -1.27 5.94
C GLN A 182 -31.13 -0.90 6.71
N THR A 183 -31.11 0.30 7.27
CA THR A 183 -30.04 0.71 8.18
C THR A 183 -30.05 -0.19 9.43
N MET A 184 -28.92 -0.82 9.72
CA MET A 184 -28.79 -1.55 10.98
C MET A 184 -28.90 -0.60 12.17
N THR A 185 -29.64 -1.00 13.19
CA THR A 185 -29.68 -0.32 14.47
C THR A 185 -28.30 -0.27 15.11
N ASN A 186 -27.91 0.87 15.67
CA ASN A 186 -26.65 0.97 16.40
C ASN A 186 -26.81 0.29 17.78
N TYR A 187 -26.27 -0.90 17.92
CA TYR A 187 -26.47 -1.71 19.13
C TYR A 187 -25.62 -1.30 20.34
N GLN A 188 -24.63 -0.42 20.19
CA GLN A 188 -23.80 0.16 21.28
C GLN A 188 -23.57 -0.83 22.47
N ARG A 189 -23.03 -2.03 22.19
CA ARG A 189 -22.80 -3.13 23.13
C ARG A 189 -24.08 -3.87 23.63
N GLN A 190 -25.25 -3.62 23.05
CA GLN A 190 -26.48 -4.35 23.38
C GLN A 190 -26.56 -5.68 22.59
N ILE A 191 -25.70 -6.62 22.92
CA ILE A 191 -25.61 -7.94 22.26
C ILE A 191 -26.97 -8.69 22.23
N PRO A 192 -27.78 -8.71 23.32
CA PRO A 192 -29.08 -9.38 23.30
C PRO A 192 -30.04 -8.80 22.25
N LEU A 193 -30.08 -7.48 22.10
CA LEU A 193 -30.91 -6.81 21.09
C LEU A 193 -30.47 -7.19 19.67
N PHE A 194 -29.16 -7.17 19.42
CA PHE A 194 -28.59 -7.60 18.14
C PHE A 194 -28.99 -9.06 17.79
N ILE A 195 -28.89 -10.00 18.76
CA ILE A 195 -29.26 -11.40 18.55
C ILE A 195 -30.74 -11.52 18.22
N THR A 196 -31.60 -10.78 18.89
CA THR A 196 -33.07 -10.81 18.65
C THR A 196 -33.40 -10.30 17.26
N GLU A 197 -32.80 -9.18 16.82
CA GLU A 197 -33.03 -8.67 15.46
C GLU A 197 -32.46 -9.61 14.40
N LEU A 198 -31.28 -10.19 14.63
CA LEU A 198 -30.70 -11.16 13.72
C LEU A 198 -31.60 -12.41 13.56
N GLN A 199 -32.15 -12.91 14.65
CA GLN A 199 -33.10 -14.03 14.61
C GLN A 199 -34.36 -13.69 13.84
N ASN A 200 -34.88 -12.47 14.00
CA ASN A 200 -36.04 -12.00 13.24
C ASN A 200 -35.74 -11.89 11.74
N LEU A 201 -34.56 -11.39 11.36
CA LEU A 201 -34.14 -11.30 9.97
C LEU A 201 -33.93 -12.67 9.31
N LEU A 202 -33.46 -13.67 10.05
CA LEU A 202 -33.25 -15.03 9.55
C LEU A 202 -34.55 -15.87 9.50
N SER A 203 -35.63 -15.41 10.12
CA SER A 203 -36.93 -16.08 10.12
C SER A 203 -37.87 -15.67 8.97
N HIS A 204 -37.44 -14.71 8.17
CA HIS A 204 -38.09 -14.23 6.95
C HIS A 204 -37.23 -14.55 5.71
#